data_73e145b7091483ec30bbacc3299d68bc
#
_entry.id   73e145b7091483ec30bbacc3299d68bc
#
_cell.length_a   1.000
_cell.length_b   1.000
_cell.length_c   1.000
_cell.angle_alpha   90.00
_cell.angle_beta   90.00
_cell.angle_gamma   90.00
#
_symmetry.space_group_name_H-M   'P 1'
#
loop_
_entity.id
_entity.type
_entity.pdbx_description
1 polymer ?
#
loop_
_entity_poly.entity_id
_entity_poly.type
_entity_poly.pdbx_seq_one_letter_code
_entity_poly.pdbx_strand_id
1 'polypeptide(L)'
;MDEITNDRISLVANTKVSEVRYEEGEFIIYVDGESSSYKSDVPPILANGFVSSLSLVEELFDWHKTDSYALLNEHDESRKTPGLFLVGPQVRHEDLILCFIYKYRQRFGVVANAIGERLGMDTSFLDQYREDGLYKDDLGACGEECPC
;
A
#
# COMPACT_ATOMS: atom_id res chain seq x y z
N MET A 1 11.83 19.08 -10.84
CA MET A 1 10.90 19.00 -9.68
C MET A 1 11.30 20.20 -8.82
N ASP A 2 10.49 21.25 -8.86
CA ASP A 2 10.85 22.53 -8.24
C ASP A 2 10.81 22.36 -6.71
N GLU A 3 11.79 22.93 -6.02
CA GLU A 3 11.86 22.92 -4.55
C GLU A 3 10.62 23.62 -3.98
N ILE A 4 9.76 22.85 -3.33
CA ILE A 4 8.66 23.40 -2.54
C ILE A 4 9.27 23.83 -1.20
N THR A 5 9.88 24.99 -1.18
CA THR A 5 10.32 25.66 0.05
C THR A 5 9.29 26.72 0.42
N ASN A 6 8.75 26.64 1.61
CA ASN A 6 8.11 27.77 2.26
C ASN A 6 8.85 28.03 3.59
N ASP A 7 8.53 29.15 4.25
CA ASP A 7 9.22 29.57 5.49
C ASP A 7 9.19 28.53 6.64
N ARG A 8 8.44 27.44 6.49
CA ARG A 8 8.24 26.40 7.52
C ARG A 8 8.71 25.01 7.11
N ILE A 9 8.82 24.74 5.80
CA ILE A 9 9.12 23.40 5.27
C ILE A 9 10.24 23.53 4.24
N SER A 10 11.31 22.77 4.45
CA SER A 10 12.40 22.61 3.49
C SER A 10 12.44 21.17 3.02
N LEU A 11 12.30 20.94 1.72
CA LEU A 11 12.41 19.63 1.09
C LEU A 11 13.83 19.44 0.55
N VAL A 12 14.53 18.43 1.06
CA VAL A 12 15.86 18.05 0.57
C VAL A 12 15.73 16.76 -0.24
N ALA A 13 15.65 16.93 -1.55
CA ALA A 13 15.51 15.79 -2.48
C ALA A 13 16.85 15.05 -2.68
N ASN A 14 16.77 13.80 -3.16
CA ASN A 14 17.91 12.95 -3.48
C ASN A 14 18.91 12.75 -2.31
N THR A 15 18.39 12.82 -1.08
CA THR A 15 19.20 12.72 0.14
C THR A 15 18.76 11.49 0.92
N LYS A 16 19.68 10.59 1.18
CA LYS A 16 19.44 9.39 1.98
C LYS A 16 19.97 9.60 3.39
N VAL A 17 19.12 9.38 4.39
CA VAL A 17 19.56 9.35 5.79
C VAL A 17 20.30 8.04 6.03
N SER A 18 21.55 8.14 6.48
CA SER A 18 22.40 6.98 6.78
C SER A 18 22.38 6.61 8.27
N GLU A 19 22.29 7.59 9.15
CA GLU A 19 22.31 7.37 10.60
C GLU A 19 21.61 8.51 11.33
N VAL A 20 21.05 8.22 12.50
CA VAL A 20 20.57 9.22 13.47
C VAL A 20 21.21 8.94 14.82
N ARG A 21 21.84 9.93 15.41
CA ARG A 21 22.44 9.86 16.77
C ARG A 21 21.82 10.91 17.67
N TYR A 22 21.81 10.63 18.96
CA TYR A 22 21.48 11.60 19.99
C TYR A 22 22.75 11.91 20.78
N GLU A 23 23.26 13.13 20.64
CA GLU A 23 24.52 13.56 21.25
C GLU A 23 24.34 14.97 21.85
N GLU A 24 24.82 15.18 23.08
CA GLU A 24 24.82 16.47 23.76
C GLU A 24 23.46 17.20 23.82
N GLY A 25 22.34 16.44 23.82
CA GLY A 25 20.99 17.02 23.89
C GLY A 25 20.34 17.28 22.54
N GLU A 26 21.00 16.98 21.42
CA GLU A 26 20.51 17.18 20.06
C GLU A 26 20.49 15.86 19.27
N PHE A 27 19.57 15.74 18.31
CA PHE A 27 19.58 14.69 17.30
C PHE A 27 20.44 15.14 16.12
N ILE A 28 21.40 14.31 15.75
CA ILE A 28 22.26 14.51 14.59
C ILE A 28 21.87 13.52 13.52
N ILE A 29 21.38 14.00 12.38
CA ILE A 29 20.89 13.21 11.25
C ILE A 29 21.99 13.23 10.18
N TYR A 30 22.70 12.12 10.03
CA TYR A 30 23.72 11.96 9.00
C TYR A 30 23.08 11.56 7.69
N VAL A 31 23.52 12.18 6.61
CA VAL A 31 22.98 11.97 5.27
C VAL A 31 24.07 11.75 4.24
N ASP A 32 23.74 11.02 3.18
CA ASP A 32 24.60 10.88 2.00
C ASP A 32 24.30 12.04 1.06
N GLY A 33 25.27 12.92 0.81
CA GLY A 33 25.08 14.09 -0.07
C GLY A 33 26.04 15.24 0.25
N GLU A 34 25.70 16.44 -0.23
CA GLU A 34 26.56 17.64 -0.06
C GLU A 34 26.64 18.12 1.40
N SER A 35 25.57 17.95 2.17
CA SER A 35 25.54 18.26 3.61
C SER A 35 25.81 17.00 4.41
N SER A 36 26.81 17.02 5.28
CA SER A 36 27.20 15.86 6.09
C SER A 36 26.21 15.53 7.20
N SER A 37 25.44 16.49 7.70
CA SER A 37 24.45 16.27 8.77
C SER A 37 23.48 17.43 8.94
N TYR A 38 22.30 17.11 9.50
CA TYR A 38 21.30 18.04 10.02
C TYR A 38 21.19 17.88 11.53
N LYS A 39 20.79 18.94 12.24
CA LYS A 39 20.60 18.94 13.68
C LYS A 39 19.15 19.27 14.04
N SER A 40 18.64 18.65 15.09
CA SER A 40 17.30 18.89 15.62
C SER A 40 17.30 18.71 17.14
N ASP A 41 16.60 19.59 17.85
CA ASP A 41 16.32 19.48 19.28
C ASP A 41 15.14 18.56 19.59
N VAL A 42 14.38 18.16 18.55
CA VAL A 42 13.25 17.21 18.65
C VAL A 42 13.55 15.92 17.89
N PRO A 43 12.99 14.77 18.32
CA PRO A 43 13.18 13.50 17.62
C PRO A 43 12.71 13.56 16.16
N PRO A 44 13.51 13.09 15.19
CA PRO A 44 13.08 13.02 13.81
C PRO A 44 11.96 11.96 13.63
N ILE A 45 10.99 12.27 12.77
CA ILE A 45 9.92 11.36 12.41
C ILE A 45 10.38 10.51 11.22
N LEU A 46 10.35 9.18 11.39
CA LEU A 46 10.65 8.23 10.33
C LEU A 46 9.38 7.87 9.56
N ALA A 47 9.30 8.35 8.31
CA ALA A 47 8.19 8.07 7.40
C ALA A 47 8.64 7.17 6.24
N ASN A 48 9.25 6.02 6.56
CA ASN A 48 9.89 5.11 5.62
C ASN A 48 8.99 3.98 5.10
N GLY A 49 7.66 4.08 5.31
CA GLY A 49 6.67 3.10 4.87
C GLY A 49 6.67 1.80 5.68
N PHE A 50 6.14 0.76 5.09
CA PHE A 50 5.97 -0.55 5.72
C PHE A 50 6.58 -1.65 4.84
N VAL A 51 7.16 -2.64 5.48
CA VAL A 51 7.48 -3.92 4.83
C VAL A 51 6.26 -4.82 4.95
N SER A 52 5.84 -5.38 3.82
CA SER A 52 4.68 -6.28 3.79
C SER A 52 4.94 -7.57 4.55
N SER A 53 3.97 -8.01 5.38
CA SER A 53 3.98 -9.33 6.01
C SER A 53 3.75 -10.48 5.02
N LEU A 54 3.39 -10.20 3.77
CA LEU A 54 3.28 -11.21 2.71
C LEU A 54 4.60 -11.96 2.45
N SER A 55 5.74 -11.36 2.81
CA SER A 55 7.04 -12.04 2.76
C SER A 55 7.09 -13.31 3.62
N LEU A 56 6.24 -13.43 4.64
CA LEU A 56 6.15 -14.64 5.48
C LEU A 56 5.47 -15.82 4.79
N VAL A 57 4.75 -15.57 3.69
CA VAL A 57 3.98 -16.54 2.91
C VAL A 57 4.20 -16.35 1.41
N GLU A 58 5.36 -15.82 1.05
CA GLU A 58 5.69 -15.47 -0.35
C GLU A 58 5.59 -16.66 -1.30
N GLU A 59 5.87 -17.86 -0.81
CA GLU A 59 5.81 -19.11 -1.57
C GLU A 59 4.39 -19.49 -2.00
N LEU A 60 3.37 -18.89 -1.41
CA LEU A 60 1.95 -19.15 -1.73
C LEU A 60 1.40 -18.26 -2.84
N PHE A 61 2.21 -17.34 -3.36
CA PHE A 61 1.83 -16.42 -4.43
C PHE A 61 2.81 -16.50 -5.61
N ASP A 62 2.32 -16.23 -6.80
CA ASP A 62 3.14 -15.80 -7.92
C ASP A 62 3.32 -14.29 -7.83
N TRP A 63 4.49 -13.79 -8.26
CA TRP A 63 4.86 -12.39 -8.10
C TRP A 63 5.10 -11.71 -9.43
N HIS A 64 4.69 -10.46 -9.53
CA HIS A 64 5.04 -9.62 -10.67
C HIS A 64 6.55 -9.36 -10.69
N LYS A 65 7.19 -9.59 -11.85
CA LYS A 65 8.65 -9.63 -11.96
C LYS A 65 9.34 -8.31 -11.67
N THR A 66 8.70 -7.19 -12.02
CA THR A 66 9.29 -5.86 -11.91
C THR A 66 8.89 -5.17 -10.61
N ASP A 67 7.60 -5.19 -10.27
CA ASP A 67 7.03 -4.36 -9.21
C ASP A 67 6.81 -5.13 -7.90
N SER A 68 7.11 -6.42 -7.90
CA SER A 68 7.11 -7.27 -6.69
C SER A 68 5.78 -7.27 -5.91
N TYR A 69 4.63 -7.28 -6.61
CA TYR A 69 3.32 -7.48 -5.99
C TYR A 69 2.77 -8.88 -6.31
N ALA A 70 1.90 -9.41 -5.45
CA ALA A 70 1.28 -10.71 -5.61
C ALA A 70 0.31 -10.73 -6.81
N LEU A 71 0.44 -11.73 -7.68
CA LEU A 71 -0.45 -11.92 -8.82
C LEU A 71 -1.75 -12.60 -8.36
N LEU A 72 -2.85 -11.89 -8.51
CA LEU A 72 -4.19 -12.30 -8.12
C LEU A 72 -5.09 -12.46 -9.35
N ASN A 73 -6.17 -13.20 -9.20
CA ASN A 73 -7.27 -13.18 -10.17
C ASN A 73 -8.24 -12.02 -9.86
N GLU A 74 -9.30 -11.89 -10.65
CA GLU A 74 -10.31 -10.83 -10.53
C GLU A 74 -11.05 -10.80 -9.17
N HIS A 75 -10.95 -11.87 -8.40
CA HIS A 75 -11.56 -12.01 -7.07
C HIS A 75 -10.55 -11.88 -5.91
N ASP A 76 -9.35 -11.40 -6.19
CA ASP A 76 -8.24 -11.29 -5.23
C ASP A 76 -7.73 -12.63 -4.68
N GLU A 77 -7.98 -13.73 -5.41
CA GLU A 77 -7.44 -15.06 -5.10
C GLU A 77 -6.04 -15.23 -5.70
N SER A 78 -5.16 -15.90 -4.98
CA SER A 78 -3.82 -16.25 -5.46
C SER A 78 -3.92 -17.09 -6.76
N ARG A 79 -3.19 -16.69 -7.80
CA ARG A 79 -3.08 -17.47 -9.03
C ARG A 79 -2.34 -18.79 -8.83
N LYS A 80 -1.52 -18.88 -7.78
CA LYS A 80 -0.72 -20.04 -7.45
C LYS A 80 -1.45 -21.00 -6.51
N THR A 81 -2.13 -20.49 -5.52
CA THR A 81 -2.75 -21.30 -4.45
C THR A 81 -4.26 -21.10 -4.43
N PRO A 82 -5.03 -22.03 -5.03
CA PRO A 82 -6.49 -21.96 -5.02
C PRO A 82 -7.05 -21.95 -3.58
N GLY A 83 -8.05 -21.09 -3.34
CA GLY A 83 -8.69 -20.92 -2.03
C GLY A 83 -7.97 -19.94 -1.11
N LEU A 84 -6.82 -19.39 -1.52
CA LEU A 84 -6.10 -18.37 -0.79
C LEU A 84 -6.41 -16.98 -1.36
N PHE A 85 -7.02 -16.12 -0.56
CA PHE A 85 -7.39 -14.76 -0.94
C PHE A 85 -6.51 -13.74 -0.21
N LEU A 86 -6.18 -12.67 -0.91
CA LEU A 86 -5.50 -11.53 -0.33
C LEU A 86 -6.49 -10.39 -0.14
N VAL A 87 -6.50 -9.79 1.04
CA VAL A 87 -7.31 -8.60 1.33
C VAL A 87 -6.47 -7.51 1.99
N GLY A 88 -6.86 -6.27 1.79
CA GLY A 88 -6.18 -5.13 2.42
C GLY A 88 -5.27 -4.35 1.47
N PRO A 89 -4.34 -3.54 2.02
CA PRO A 89 -3.58 -2.55 1.26
C PRO A 89 -2.54 -3.13 0.29
N GLN A 90 -2.29 -4.44 0.35
CA GLN A 90 -1.35 -5.13 -0.55
C GLN A 90 -2.02 -5.69 -1.81
N VAL A 91 -3.35 -5.60 -1.92
CA VAL A 91 -4.07 -5.94 -3.15
C VAL A 91 -3.71 -4.94 -4.22
N ARG A 92 -3.23 -5.45 -5.36
CA ARG A 92 -2.90 -4.67 -6.53
C ARG A 92 -3.29 -5.43 -7.79
N HIS A 93 -3.89 -4.73 -8.74
CA HIS A 93 -4.18 -5.22 -10.08
C HIS A 93 -3.60 -4.23 -11.10
N GLU A 94 -2.44 -4.56 -11.67
CA GLU A 94 -1.72 -3.70 -12.60
C GLU A 94 -1.53 -2.27 -12.05
N ASP A 95 -2.21 -1.29 -12.62
CA ASP A 95 -2.14 0.11 -12.21
C ASP A 95 -3.12 0.47 -11.08
N LEU A 96 -4.05 -0.44 -10.75
CA LEU A 96 -4.98 -0.25 -9.65
C LEU A 96 -4.29 -0.55 -8.30
N ILE A 97 -3.99 0.50 -7.55
CA ILE A 97 -3.38 0.43 -6.21
C ILE A 97 -4.44 0.77 -5.16
N LEU A 98 -4.68 -0.16 -4.24
CA LEU A 98 -5.71 -0.04 -3.21
C LEU A 98 -5.11 0.30 -1.84
N CYS A 99 -4.25 1.33 -1.78
CA CYS A 99 -3.41 1.66 -0.63
C CYS A 99 -4.16 2.20 0.61
N PHE A 100 -5.38 2.68 0.48
CA PHE A 100 -6.16 3.25 1.59
C PHE A 100 -7.37 2.37 1.93
N ILE A 101 -7.76 2.38 3.22
CA ILE A 101 -8.85 1.56 3.72
C ILE A 101 -10.16 1.78 2.96
N TYR A 102 -10.51 3.01 2.62
CA TYR A 102 -11.73 3.30 1.86
C TYR A 102 -11.72 2.73 0.43
N LYS A 103 -10.52 2.42 -0.11
CA LYS A 103 -10.36 1.74 -1.40
C LYS A 103 -10.40 0.22 -1.25
N TYR A 104 -9.48 -0.36 -0.45
CA TYR A 104 -9.37 -1.82 -0.39
C TYR A 104 -10.56 -2.49 0.30
N ARG A 105 -11.28 -1.79 1.21
CA ARG A 105 -12.50 -2.35 1.82
C ARG A 105 -13.59 -2.71 0.81
N GLN A 106 -13.62 -2.03 -0.34
CA GLN A 106 -14.57 -2.31 -1.42
C GLN A 106 -14.32 -3.67 -2.09
N ARG A 107 -13.14 -4.26 -1.88
CA ARG A 107 -12.80 -5.60 -2.35
C ARG A 107 -13.25 -6.71 -1.40
N PHE A 108 -13.56 -6.39 -0.16
CA PHE A 108 -14.03 -7.40 0.81
C PHE A 108 -15.32 -8.07 0.36
N GLY A 109 -16.25 -7.31 -0.22
CA GLY A 109 -17.47 -7.85 -0.81
C GLY A 109 -17.20 -8.81 -1.98
N VAL A 110 -16.24 -8.48 -2.83
CA VAL A 110 -15.83 -9.31 -3.97
C VAL A 110 -15.28 -10.65 -3.50
N VAL A 111 -14.38 -10.64 -2.51
CA VAL A 111 -13.82 -11.86 -1.92
C VAL A 111 -14.91 -12.68 -1.22
N ALA A 112 -15.77 -12.02 -0.43
CA ALA A 112 -16.89 -12.70 0.25
C ALA A 112 -17.84 -13.36 -0.74
N ASN A 113 -18.17 -12.69 -1.84
CA ASN A 113 -18.99 -13.25 -2.91
C ASN A 113 -18.34 -14.50 -3.54
N ALA A 114 -17.08 -14.41 -3.91
CA ALA A 114 -16.34 -15.50 -4.53
C ALA A 114 -16.27 -16.75 -3.61
N ILE A 115 -16.06 -16.54 -2.32
CA ILE A 115 -16.05 -17.61 -1.33
C ILE A 115 -17.46 -18.19 -1.15
N GLY A 116 -18.48 -17.33 -1.00
CA GLY A 116 -19.87 -17.74 -0.81
C GLY A 116 -20.40 -18.58 -1.98
N GLU A 117 -20.21 -18.12 -3.21
CA GLU A 117 -20.59 -18.86 -4.42
C GLU A 117 -19.92 -20.24 -4.50
N ARG A 118 -18.62 -20.31 -4.18
CA ARG A 118 -17.86 -21.56 -4.17
C ARG A 118 -18.37 -22.55 -3.13
N LEU A 119 -18.91 -22.05 -2.02
CA LEU A 119 -19.53 -22.85 -0.97
C LEU A 119 -21.03 -23.11 -1.20
N GLY A 120 -21.61 -22.61 -2.28
CA GLY A 120 -23.05 -22.74 -2.59
C GLY A 120 -23.94 -21.93 -1.65
N MET A 121 -23.42 -20.85 -1.09
CA MET A 121 -24.16 -19.95 -0.21
C MET A 121 -24.91 -18.89 -1.02
N ASP A 122 -26.04 -18.42 -0.49
CA ASP A 122 -26.73 -17.25 -1.03
C ASP A 122 -25.93 -15.99 -0.68
N THR A 123 -25.48 -15.26 -1.70
CA THR A 123 -24.71 -14.03 -1.59
C THR A 123 -25.50 -12.79 -1.98
N SER A 124 -26.82 -12.91 -2.19
CA SER A 124 -27.69 -11.79 -2.62
C SER A 124 -27.68 -10.59 -1.68
N PHE A 125 -27.37 -10.79 -0.39
CA PHE A 125 -27.22 -9.70 0.56
C PHE A 125 -26.07 -8.75 0.21
N LEU A 126 -25.11 -9.16 -0.61
CA LEU A 126 -24.01 -8.31 -1.08
C LEU A 126 -24.45 -7.28 -2.14
N ASP A 127 -25.66 -7.43 -2.71
CA ASP A 127 -26.19 -6.44 -3.64
C ASP A 127 -26.36 -5.07 -2.96
N GLN A 128 -26.70 -5.05 -1.68
CA GLN A 128 -26.75 -3.80 -0.91
C GLN A 128 -25.38 -3.12 -0.85
N TYR A 129 -24.28 -3.88 -0.74
CA TYR A 129 -22.92 -3.34 -0.76
C TYR A 129 -22.57 -2.69 -2.10
N ARG A 130 -23.13 -3.19 -3.22
CA ARG A 130 -22.98 -2.58 -4.54
C ARG A 130 -23.69 -1.23 -4.61
N GLU A 131 -24.93 -1.17 -4.12
CA GLU A 131 -25.72 0.06 -4.06
C GLU A 131 -25.06 1.12 -3.16
N ASP A 132 -24.47 0.70 -2.05
CA ASP A 132 -23.77 1.58 -1.10
C ASP A 132 -22.36 2.01 -1.57
N GLY A 133 -21.90 1.57 -2.74
CA GLY A 133 -20.56 1.86 -3.27
C GLY A 133 -19.42 1.20 -2.48
N LEU A 134 -19.74 0.11 -1.76
CA LEU A 134 -18.78 -0.67 -0.96
C LEU A 134 -18.35 -1.97 -1.66
N TYR A 135 -18.65 -2.11 -2.94
CA TYR A 135 -18.32 -3.28 -3.75
C TYR A 135 -17.68 -2.83 -5.07
N LYS A 136 -16.40 -3.12 -5.25
CA LYS A 136 -15.66 -2.77 -6.48
C LYS A 136 -15.20 -4.03 -7.19
N ASP A 137 -15.94 -4.44 -8.20
CA ASP A 137 -15.60 -5.53 -9.13
C ASP A 137 -14.86 -5.04 -10.38
N ASP A 138 -15.04 -3.77 -10.75
CA ASP A 138 -14.28 -3.15 -11.83
C ASP A 138 -12.81 -2.94 -11.42
N LEU A 139 -11.89 -3.60 -12.14
CA LEU A 139 -10.44 -3.49 -11.97
C LEU A 139 -9.81 -2.44 -12.89
N GLY A 140 -10.60 -1.69 -13.63
CA GLY A 140 -10.15 -0.53 -14.37
C GLY A 140 -9.47 0.49 -13.45
N ALA A 141 -8.70 1.40 -14.04
CA ALA A 141 -7.97 2.42 -13.31
C ALA A 141 -8.81 3.08 -12.21
N CYS A 142 -8.16 3.53 -11.18
CA CYS A 142 -8.74 4.25 -10.04
C CYS A 142 -9.34 5.59 -10.45
N GLY A 143 -10.09 5.70 -11.53
CA GLY A 143 -10.74 6.91 -12.04
C GLY A 143 -9.86 8.18 -12.02
N GLU A 144 -10.14 9.13 -12.85
CA GLU A 144 -9.41 10.41 -12.95
C GLU A 144 -9.44 11.24 -11.64
N GLU A 145 -10.27 10.87 -10.67
CA GLU A 145 -10.49 11.62 -9.42
C GLU A 145 -9.65 11.10 -8.22
N CYS A 146 -8.72 10.19 -8.44
CA CYS A 146 -7.88 9.67 -7.36
C CYS A 146 -6.42 10.06 -7.54
N PRO A 147 -6.00 11.27 -7.14
CA PRO A 147 -4.58 11.56 -7.00
C PRO A 147 -4.01 10.71 -5.85
N CYS A 148 -3.22 9.73 -6.20
CA CYS A 148 -2.35 9.04 -5.24
C CYS A 148 -1.10 9.86 -5.01
#